data_d79f23b8f3eb7dcd07d492688488c712
#
_entry.id   d79f23b8f3eb7dcd07d492688488c712
#
_cell.length_a   1.000
_cell.length_b   1.000
_cell.length_c   1.000
_cell.angle_alpha   90.00
_cell.angle_beta   90.00
_cell.angle_gamma   90.00
#
_symmetry.space_group_name_H-M   'P 1'
#
loop_
_entity.id
_entity.type
_entity.pdbx_description
1 polymer ?
#
loop_
_entity_poly.entity_id
_entity_poly.type
_entity_poly.pdbx_seq_one_letter_code
_entity_poly.pdbx_strand_id
1 'polypeptide(L)'
;EEHRVRSLIGDNLASQFFLVEGIDEAELLAREERLTQALRAAQQQGHVSGFVALSEFVPSPDRAAENHRLLAPLIVGEESLLQRVADRIGLPSHAVAAYTDAFDRAGPVDAKALIDWLESPMARPYRQLWLGATGGRYISAVGLRGVHQPDELGKLADPQSGVTFIDNVGELSALFGDIRRQAGWLILASYVFVSLLLLVRYGLRGGLAVMIAPIVAATTSLGVQGLIGEPLSLFNVLAVLLVLGFGVDYSIFFRETGTDNPSTLVAIALSTITTLLAFGLLALSSTMAVHAFGLTILLGIGVAFLLSPLAGAGKTSGDTSA
;
A
#
# COMPACT_ATOMS: atom_id res chain seq x y z
N GLU A 1 3.43 -7.84 19.38
CA GLU A 1 2.39 -7.04 20.08
C GLU A 1 2.03 -5.78 19.30
N GLU A 2 2.99 -5.06 18.73
CA GLU A 2 2.75 -3.84 17.92
C GLU A 2 1.87 -4.09 16.70
N HIS A 3 2.04 -5.22 15.99
CA HIS A 3 1.17 -5.65 14.90
C HIS A 3 -0.28 -5.93 15.35
N ARG A 4 -0.45 -6.44 16.55
CA ARG A 4 -1.76 -6.75 17.13
C ARG A 4 -2.49 -5.49 17.59
N VAL A 5 -1.74 -4.51 18.10
CA VAL A 5 -2.27 -3.19 18.50
C VAL A 5 -2.62 -2.35 17.27
N ARG A 6 -1.79 -2.33 16.21
CA ARG A 6 -2.11 -1.71 14.93
C ARG A 6 -3.35 -2.30 14.28
N SER A 7 -3.52 -3.63 14.31
CA SER A 7 -4.70 -4.29 13.76
C SER A 7 -6.00 -3.99 14.52
N LEU A 8 -5.91 -3.51 15.76
CA LEU A 8 -7.06 -3.17 16.60
C LEU A 8 -7.41 -1.66 16.59
N ILE A 9 -6.47 -0.77 16.28
CA ILE A 9 -6.63 0.67 16.53
C ILE A 9 -6.68 1.53 15.27
N GLY A 10 -6.21 1.08 14.09
CA GLY A 10 -6.28 2.08 13.06
C GLY A 10 -5.59 1.98 11.73
N ASP A 11 -5.22 0.83 11.24
CA ASP A 11 -4.79 0.72 9.84
C ASP A 11 -5.94 0.95 8.84
N ASN A 12 -7.18 1.03 9.31
CA ASN A 12 -8.36 1.03 8.43
C ASN A 12 -8.74 2.40 7.87
N LEU A 13 -8.38 3.50 8.53
CA LEU A 13 -8.63 4.86 8.04
C LEU A 13 -7.43 5.47 7.31
N ALA A 14 -6.24 4.89 7.46
CA ALA A 14 -5.03 5.45 6.89
C ALA A 14 -4.82 5.13 5.41
N SER A 15 -5.49 4.08 4.87
CA SER A 15 -5.20 3.58 3.53
C SER A 15 -6.30 3.86 2.50
N GLN A 16 -7.52 3.39 2.77
CA GLN A 16 -8.66 3.51 1.83
C GLN A 16 -9.95 3.62 2.62
N PHE A 17 -10.75 4.64 2.34
CA PHE A 17 -12.01 4.90 3.04
C PHE A 17 -12.95 5.76 2.19
N PHE A 18 -14.23 5.77 2.54
CA PHE A 18 -15.17 6.75 1.99
C PHE A 18 -15.33 7.89 2.99
N LEU A 19 -15.31 9.10 2.49
CA LEU A 19 -15.73 10.30 3.20
C LEU A 19 -17.20 10.53 2.88
N VAL A 20 -18.02 10.69 3.92
CA VAL A 20 -19.46 10.98 3.78
C VAL A 20 -19.74 12.32 4.43
N GLU A 21 -20.43 13.19 3.70
CA GLU A 21 -20.84 14.50 4.17
C GLU A 21 -22.35 14.62 4.20
N GLY A 22 -22.90 15.28 5.22
CA GLY A 22 -24.30 15.62 5.35
C GLY A 22 -24.50 17.04 5.88
N ILE A 23 -25.64 17.67 5.63
CA ILE A 23 -25.97 18.99 6.19
C ILE A 23 -26.36 18.89 7.67
N ASP A 24 -26.82 17.71 8.09
CA ASP A 24 -27.12 17.35 9.47
C ASP A 24 -26.79 15.87 9.74
N GLU A 25 -26.98 15.43 10.98
CA GLU A 25 -26.73 14.04 11.40
C GLU A 25 -27.63 13.05 10.68
N ALA A 26 -28.88 13.42 10.46
CA ALA A 26 -29.89 12.56 9.84
C ALA A 26 -29.51 12.27 8.38
N GLU A 27 -29.15 13.30 7.63
CA GLU A 27 -28.72 13.15 6.25
C GLU A 27 -27.40 12.39 6.13
N LEU A 28 -26.43 12.68 7.01
CA LEU A 28 -25.17 11.96 7.08
C LEU A 28 -25.41 10.44 7.24
N LEU A 29 -26.18 10.05 8.25
CA LEU A 29 -26.49 8.64 8.52
C LEU A 29 -27.25 7.99 7.37
N ALA A 30 -28.23 8.70 6.78
CA ALA A 30 -28.98 8.19 5.64
C ALA A 30 -28.10 7.99 4.38
N ARG A 31 -27.07 8.84 4.18
CA ARG A 31 -26.08 8.67 3.11
C ARG A 31 -25.17 7.49 3.38
N GLU A 32 -24.68 7.36 4.61
CA GLU A 32 -23.88 6.18 5.01
C GLU A 32 -24.66 4.88 4.84
N GLU A 33 -25.94 4.83 5.22
CA GLU A 33 -26.78 3.63 5.06
C GLU A 33 -26.90 3.20 3.61
N ARG A 34 -27.08 4.15 2.68
CA ARG A 34 -27.10 3.85 1.24
C ARG A 34 -25.75 3.33 0.76
N LEU A 35 -24.65 3.95 1.20
CA LEU A 35 -23.30 3.50 0.87
C LEU A 35 -23.02 2.10 1.44
N THR A 36 -23.37 1.84 2.71
CA THR A 36 -23.14 0.54 3.35
C THR A 36 -23.96 -0.58 2.69
N GLN A 37 -25.14 -0.27 2.17
CA GLN A 37 -25.92 -1.23 1.38
C GLN A 37 -25.18 -1.61 0.08
N ALA A 38 -24.61 -0.64 -0.63
CA ALA A 38 -23.78 -0.89 -1.82
C ALA A 38 -22.48 -1.64 -1.46
N LEU A 39 -21.86 -1.29 -0.34
CA LEU A 39 -20.65 -1.97 0.14
C LEU A 39 -20.90 -3.43 0.54
N ARG A 40 -22.05 -3.76 1.08
CA ARG A 40 -22.45 -5.17 1.33
C ARG A 40 -22.53 -5.98 0.04
N ALA A 41 -23.06 -5.39 -1.03
CA ALA A 41 -23.08 -6.03 -2.35
C ALA A 41 -21.65 -6.20 -2.90
N ALA A 42 -20.81 -5.18 -2.78
CA ALA A 42 -19.39 -5.24 -3.19
C ALA A 42 -18.60 -6.28 -2.37
N GLN A 43 -18.91 -6.44 -1.09
CA GLN A 43 -18.32 -7.47 -0.24
C GLN A 43 -18.73 -8.89 -0.69
N GLN A 44 -19.98 -9.10 -1.05
CA GLN A 44 -20.44 -10.38 -1.60
C GLN A 44 -19.78 -10.74 -2.93
N GLN A 45 -19.40 -9.72 -3.73
CA GLN A 45 -18.66 -9.86 -4.97
C GLN A 45 -17.14 -10.02 -4.77
N GLY A 46 -16.66 -9.90 -3.53
CA GLY A 46 -15.23 -10.05 -3.21
C GLY A 46 -14.37 -8.81 -3.53
N HIS A 47 -14.99 -7.64 -3.76
CA HIS A 47 -14.25 -6.40 -4.03
C HIS A 47 -13.59 -5.83 -2.78
N VAL A 48 -14.18 -6.10 -1.60
CA VAL A 48 -13.71 -5.68 -0.29
C VAL A 48 -13.97 -6.80 0.73
N SER A 49 -13.09 -6.98 1.72
CA SER A 49 -13.27 -8.00 2.76
C SER A 49 -14.26 -7.56 3.85
N GLY A 50 -14.39 -6.26 4.08
CA GLY A 50 -15.30 -5.70 5.06
C GLY A 50 -15.20 -4.17 5.14
N PHE A 51 -16.08 -3.59 5.93
CA PHE A 51 -16.11 -2.16 6.19
C PHE A 51 -16.61 -1.87 7.62
N VAL A 52 -16.44 -0.64 8.06
CA VAL A 52 -16.98 -0.13 9.34
C VAL A 52 -17.52 1.27 9.10
N ALA A 53 -18.76 1.53 9.53
CA ALA A 53 -19.46 2.80 9.39
C ALA A 53 -20.19 3.16 10.69
N LEU A 54 -20.44 4.45 10.94
CA LEU A 54 -21.22 4.88 12.10
C LEU A 54 -22.68 4.44 12.01
N SER A 55 -23.25 4.40 10.80
CA SER A 55 -24.61 3.96 10.53
C SER A 55 -24.89 2.48 10.87
N GLU A 56 -23.85 1.66 11.11
CA GLU A 56 -24.01 0.31 11.62
C GLU A 56 -24.33 0.26 13.11
N PHE A 57 -24.03 1.33 13.85
CA PHE A 57 -24.26 1.45 15.29
C PHE A 57 -25.43 2.38 15.61
N VAL A 58 -25.55 3.46 14.84
CA VAL A 58 -26.63 4.46 15.00
C VAL A 58 -27.39 4.57 13.68
N PRO A 59 -28.64 4.08 13.61
CA PRO A 59 -29.43 4.19 12.40
C PRO A 59 -29.88 5.64 12.17
N SER A 60 -30.14 5.98 10.90
CA SER A 60 -30.81 7.24 10.58
C SER A 60 -32.21 7.32 11.23
N PRO A 61 -32.75 8.52 11.47
CA PRO A 61 -34.08 8.67 12.08
C PRO A 61 -35.18 7.89 11.32
N ASP A 62 -35.14 7.91 9.99
CA ASP A 62 -36.11 7.18 9.16
C ASP A 62 -36.00 5.67 9.36
N ARG A 63 -34.80 5.15 9.38
CA ARG A 63 -34.54 3.73 9.63
C ARG A 63 -34.85 3.33 11.06
N ALA A 64 -34.58 4.21 12.01
CA ALA A 64 -34.93 3.99 13.41
C ALA A 64 -36.46 3.88 13.58
N ALA A 65 -37.23 4.77 12.92
CA ALA A 65 -38.70 4.74 12.92
C ALA A 65 -39.22 3.45 12.27
N GLU A 66 -38.65 3.02 11.15
CA GLU A 66 -39.02 1.76 10.50
C GLU A 66 -38.67 0.55 11.37
N ASN A 67 -37.50 0.51 11.99
CA ASN A 67 -37.11 -0.54 12.91
C ASN A 67 -38.06 -0.61 14.11
N HIS A 68 -38.42 0.54 14.69
CA HIS A 68 -39.40 0.60 15.79
C HIS A 68 -40.74 0.05 15.34
N ARG A 69 -41.22 0.45 14.16
CA ARG A 69 -42.49 -0.06 13.59
C ARG A 69 -42.50 -1.57 13.38
N LEU A 70 -41.39 -2.14 12.89
CA LEU A 70 -41.22 -3.57 12.65
C LEU A 70 -41.08 -4.37 13.95
N LEU A 71 -40.47 -3.78 14.97
CA LEU A 71 -40.31 -4.42 16.28
C LEU A 71 -41.54 -4.36 17.15
N ALA A 72 -42.37 -3.32 17.03
CA ALA A 72 -43.57 -3.14 17.86
C ALA A 72 -44.47 -4.39 17.94
N PRO A 73 -44.85 -5.05 16.84
CA PRO A 73 -45.71 -6.24 16.92
C PRO A 73 -45.04 -7.47 17.57
N LEU A 74 -43.69 -7.46 17.67
CA LEU A 74 -42.95 -8.53 18.33
C LEU A 74 -42.84 -8.32 19.85
N ILE A 75 -42.98 -7.07 20.30
CA ILE A 75 -42.77 -6.64 21.70
C ILE A 75 -44.10 -6.35 22.37
N VAL A 76 -45.01 -5.66 21.68
CA VAL A 76 -46.29 -5.18 22.24
C VAL A 76 -47.43 -6.14 21.91
N GLY A 77 -48.26 -6.51 22.90
CA GLY A 77 -49.42 -7.34 22.74
C GLY A 77 -49.36 -8.69 23.46
N GLU A 78 -50.54 -9.25 23.78
CA GLU A 78 -50.65 -10.51 24.52
C GLU A 78 -50.13 -11.75 23.78
N GLU A 79 -50.09 -11.71 22.43
CA GLU A 79 -49.52 -12.78 21.59
C GLU A 79 -48.11 -12.42 21.06
N SER A 80 -47.51 -11.40 21.59
CA SER A 80 -46.17 -10.95 21.18
C SER A 80 -45.10 -12.04 21.37
N LEU A 81 -44.01 -11.96 20.59
CA LEU A 81 -42.89 -12.86 20.75
C LEU A 81 -42.30 -12.72 22.17
N LEU A 82 -42.23 -11.50 22.69
CA LEU A 82 -41.75 -11.22 24.03
C LEU A 82 -42.57 -11.97 25.09
N GLN A 83 -43.90 -11.93 25.01
CA GLN A 83 -44.78 -12.64 25.94
C GLN A 83 -44.55 -14.16 25.87
N ARG A 84 -44.51 -14.73 24.67
CA ARG A 84 -44.30 -16.18 24.48
C ARG A 84 -42.95 -16.65 25.01
N VAL A 85 -41.89 -15.83 24.86
CA VAL A 85 -40.55 -16.12 25.41
C VAL A 85 -40.59 -16.00 26.92
N ALA A 86 -41.20 -14.95 27.46
CA ALA A 86 -41.34 -14.72 28.90
C ALA A 86 -42.07 -15.88 29.61
N ASP A 87 -43.16 -16.35 29.03
CA ASP A 87 -43.92 -17.51 29.57
C ASP A 87 -43.08 -18.79 29.58
N ARG A 88 -42.26 -18.98 28.52
CA ARG A 88 -41.42 -20.17 28.40
C ARG A 88 -40.28 -20.21 29.42
N ILE A 89 -39.69 -19.05 29.75
CA ILE A 89 -38.56 -18.93 30.72
C ILE A 89 -39.03 -18.58 32.13
N GLY A 90 -40.34 -18.41 32.35
CA GLY A 90 -40.90 -18.08 33.65
C GLY A 90 -40.62 -16.62 34.07
N LEU A 91 -40.58 -15.69 33.14
CA LEU A 91 -40.39 -14.28 33.45
C LEU A 91 -41.67 -13.71 34.09
N PRO A 92 -41.58 -12.95 35.18
CA PRO A 92 -42.80 -12.41 35.82
C PRO A 92 -43.41 -11.32 34.92
N SER A 93 -44.77 -11.31 34.89
CA SER A 93 -45.57 -10.42 34.03
C SER A 93 -45.28 -8.92 34.22
N HIS A 94 -44.92 -8.52 35.46
CA HIS A 94 -44.53 -7.13 35.72
C HIS A 94 -43.23 -6.72 35.01
N ALA A 95 -42.31 -7.66 34.79
CA ALA A 95 -41.05 -7.37 34.04
C ALA A 95 -41.33 -7.21 32.55
N VAL A 96 -42.24 -8.00 31.97
CA VAL A 96 -42.70 -7.86 30.59
C VAL A 96 -43.42 -6.52 30.42
N ALA A 97 -44.33 -6.15 31.30
CA ALA A 97 -45.05 -4.88 31.26
C ALA A 97 -44.04 -3.69 31.35
N ALA A 98 -43.08 -3.75 32.28
CA ALA A 98 -42.05 -2.71 32.42
C ALA A 98 -41.19 -2.55 31.15
N TYR A 99 -40.88 -3.65 30.45
CA TYR A 99 -40.17 -3.61 29.19
C TYR A 99 -40.98 -3.01 28.06
N THR A 100 -42.27 -3.42 27.94
CA THR A 100 -43.20 -2.88 26.95
C THR A 100 -43.39 -1.37 27.14
N ASP A 101 -43.64 -0.94 28.39
CA ASP A 101 -43.76 0.48 28.73
C ASP A 101 -42.45 1.27 28.45
N ALA A 102 -41.31 0.65 28.64
CA ALA A 102 -40.02 1.27 28.31
C ALA A 102 -39.83 1.41 26.80
N PHE A 103 -40.22 0.40 26.01
CA PHE A 103 -40.19 0.41 24.57
C PHE A 103 -41.08 1.52 23.98
N ASP A 104 -42.31 1.63 24.46
CA ASP A 104 -43.30 2.64 24.01
C ASP A 104 -42.84 4.06 24.39
N ARG A 105 -42.26 4.24 25.58
CA ARG A 105 -41.68 5.54 26.02
C ARG A 105 -40.44 5.93 25.28
N ALA A 106 -39.60 4.98 24.90
CA ALA A 106 -38.37 5.26 24.17
C ALA A 106 -38.67 5.81 22.77
N GLY A 107 -39.74 5.29 22.12
CA GLY A 107 -40.05 5.70 20.75
C GLY A 107 -38.95 5.40 19.74
N PRO A 108 -39.04 5.92 18.52
CA PRO A 108 -37.95 5.89 17.57
C PRO A 108 -36.79 6.79 18.03
N VAL A 109 -35.58 6.39 17.71
CA VAL A 109 -34.33 7.09 18.08
C VAL A 109 -34.35 8.53 17.57
N ASP A 110 -33.98 9.50 18.42
CA ASP A 110 -33.96 10.94 18.15
C ASP A 110 -32.85 11.33 17.15
N ALA A 111 -33.01 12.48 16.52
CA ALA A 111 -32.06 13.06 15.56
C ALA A 111 -30.66 13.36 16.14
N LYS A 112 -30.51 13.44 17.47
CA LYS A 112 -29.23 13.68 18.17
C LYS A 112 -28.54 12.39 18.64
N ALA A 113 -29.06 11.23 18.27
CA ALA A 113 -28.57 9.95 18.75
C ALA A 113 -27.10 9.67 18.41
N LEU A 114 -26.59 10.23 17.32
CA LEU A 114 -25.18 10.07 16.93
C LEU A 114 -24.24 10.74 17.92
N ILE A 115 -24.51 12.00 18.29
CA ILE A 115 -23.67 12.73 19.24
C ILE A 115 -23.73 12.08 20.62
N ASP A 116 -24.92 11.73 21.09
CA ASP A 116 -25.10 11.06 22.39
C ASP A 116 -24.38 9.70 22.42
N TRP A 117 -24.44 8.95 21.31
CA TRP A 117 -23.72 7.69 21.19
C TRP A 117 -22.19 7.90 21.18
N LEU A 118 -21.71 8.92 20.47
CA LEU A 118 -20.26 9.24 20.41
C LEU A 118 -19.69 9.60 21.79
N GLU A 119 -20.49 10.16 22.70
CA GLU A 119 -20.10 10.45 24.07
C GLU A 119 -20.03 9.19 24.95
N SER A 120 -20.72 8.13 24.55
CA SER A 120 -20.76 6.87 25.30
C SER A 120 -19.42 6.12 25.32
N PRO A 121 -19.15 5.28 26.35
CA PRO A 121 -17.97 4.43 26.38
C PRO A 121 -17.89 3.45 25.21
N MET A 122 -19.03 3.04 24.63
CA MET A 122 -19.11 2.06 23.54
C MET A 122 -18.61 2.64 22.22
N ALA A 123 -18.68 3.95 22.02
CA ALA A 123 -18.21 4.63 20.83
C ALA A 123 -16.67 4.80 20.76
N ARG A 124 -15.94 4.59 21.86
CA ARG A 124 -14.50 4.82 21.94
C ARG A 124 -13.69 4.22 20.77
N PRO A 125 -13.90 2.96 20.34
CA PRO A 125 -13.15 2.36 19.24
C PRO A 125 -13.50 2.96 17.87
N TYR A 126 -14.65 3.62 17.76
CA TYR A 126 -15.23 4.11 16.51
C TYR A 126 -15.24 5.62 16.38
N ARG A 127 -14.81 6.36 17.42
CA ARG A 127 -14.77 7.84 17.40
C ARG A 127 -13.93 8.39 16.26
N GLN A 128 -12.93 7.67 15.82
CA GLN A 128 -12.10 8.04 14.68
C GLN A 128 -12.86 8.09 13.34
N LEU A 129 -14.03 7.44 13.26
CA LEU A 129 -14.90 7.53 12.08
C LEU A 129 -15.68 8.85 12.02
N TRP A 130 -15.80 9.54 13.14
CA TRP A 130 -16.41 10.84 13.23
C TRP A 130 -15.35 11.93 13.07
N LEU A 131 -15.41 12.68 11.96
CA LEU A 131 -14.46 13.75 11.65
C LEU A 131 -14.93 15.13 12.12
N GLY A 132 -16.17 15.18 12.64
CA GLY A 132 -16.72 16.40 13.20
C GLY A 132 -17.64 17.18 12.25
N ALA A 133 -17.96 18.42 12.66
CA ALA A 133 -18.73 19.35 11.85
C ALA A 133 -17.80 20.50 11.41
N THR A 134 -17.66 20.68 10.10
CA THR A 134 -16.81 21.72 9.52
C THR A 134 -17.54 22.42 8.38
N GLY A 135 -17.52 23.76 8.35
CA GLY A 135 -18.17 24.52 7.28
C GLY A 135 -19.69 24.33 7.19
N GLY A 136 -20.35 23.98 8.31
CA GLY A 136 -21.80 23.73 8.34
C GLY A 136 -22.20 22.36 7.80
N ARG A 137 -21.24 21.44 7.63
CA ARG A 137 -21.49 20.05 7.23
C ARG A 137 -20.95 19.10 8.29
N TYR A 138 -21.65 18.00 8.46
CA TYR A 138 -21.24 16.86 9.28
C TYR A 138 -20.47 15.90 8.41
N ILE A 139 -19.36 15.39 8.92
CA ILE A 139 -18.42 14.57 8.13
C ILE A 139 -18.09 13.31 8.92
N SER A 140 -18.21 12.17 8.24
CA SER A 140 -17.77 10.88 8.74
C SER A 140 -16.92 10.12 7.74
N ALA A 141 -16.20 9.12 8.23
CA ALA A 141 -15.42 8.20 7.42
C ALA A 141 -15.99 6.79 7.52
N VAL A 142 -16.16 6.12 6.38
CA VAL A 142 -16.46 4.69 6.31
C VAL A 142 -15.16 3.96 5.99
N GLY A 143 -14.60 3.29 7.00
CA GLY A 143 -13.35 2.55 6.88
C GLY A 143 -13.50 1.25 6.12
N LEU A 144 -12.59 0.95 5.20
CA LEU A 144 -12.57 -0.27 4.40
C LEU A 144 -11.49 -1.23 4.89
N ARG A 145 -11.71 -2.53 4.73
CA ARG A 145 -10.75 -3.60 5.08
C ARG A 145 -10.57 -4.54 3.90
N GLY A 146 -9.31 -4.81 3.53
CA GLY A 146 -8.99 -5.77 2.48
C GLY A 146 -9.64 -5.37 1.16
N VAL A 147 -9.29 -4.19 0.65
CA VAL A 147 -9.72 -3.72 -0.67
C VAL A 147 -8.96 -4.50 -1.73
N HIS A 148 -9.69 -5.21 -2.58
CA HIS A 148 -9.12 -6.00 -3.68
C HIS A 148 -9.31 -5.33 -5.04
N GLN A 149 -10.40 -4.56 -5.20
CA GLN A 149 -10.75 -3.87 -6.45
C GLN A 149 -11.13 -2.42 -6.17
N PRO A 150 -10.13 -1.51 -5.98
CA PRO A 150 -10.37 -0.12 -5.65
C PRO A 150 -11.17 0.62 -6.75
N ASP A 151 -10.93 0.29 -8.03
CA ASP A 151 -11.64 0.92 -9.16
C ASP A 151 -13.15 0.66 -9.11
N GLU A 152 -13.58 -0.55 -8.69
CA GLU A 152 -15.01 -0.88 -8.55
C GLU A 152 -15.62 -0.17 -7.35
N LEU A 153 -14.87 -0.02 -6.26
CA LEU A 153 -15.32 0.74 -5.10
C LEU A 153 -15.39 2.24 -5.41
N GLY A 154 -14.46 2.76 -6.20
CA GLY A 154 -14.49 4.15 -6.65
C GLY A 154 -15.77 4.54 -7.40
N LYS A 155 -16.42 3.59 -8.08
CA LYS A 155 -17.71 3.81 -8.77
C LYS A 155 -18.89 4.02 -7.80
N LEU A 156 -18.74 3.64 -6.53
CA LEU A 156 -19.75 3.89 -5.49
C LEU A 156 -19.66 5.32 -4.95
N ALA A 157 -18.58 6.04 -5.27
CA ALA A 157 -18.45 7.45 -4.91
C ALA A 157 -19.38 8.31 -5.77
N ASP A 158 -20.10 9.21 -5.12
CA ASP A 158 -20.89 10.24 -5.77
C ASP A 158 -20.64 11.57 -5.03
N PRO A 159 -19.66 12.36 -5.48
CA PRO A 159 -19.34 13.64 -4.84
C PRO A 159 -20.50 14.63 -4.83
N GLN A 160 -21.45 14.51 -5.76
CA GLN A 160 -22.65 15.36 -5.79
C GLN A 160 -23.60 15.02 -4.65
N SER A 161 -23.65 13.76 -4.25
CA SER A 161 -24.39 13.31 -3.07
C SER A 161 -23.57 13.31 -1.78
N GLY A 162 -22.35 13.88 -1.79
CA GLY A 162 -21.48 14.00 -0.62
C GLY A 162 -20.79 12.69 -0.21
N VAL A 163 -20.54 11.78 -1.14
CA VAL A 163 -19.80 10.55 -0.91
C VAL A 163 -18.54 10.55 -1.78
N THR A 164 -17.38 10.62 -1.14
CA THR A 164 -16.07 10.65 -1.83
C THR A 164 -15.23 9.45 -1.44
N PHE A 165 -14.66 8.75 -2.42
CA PHE A 165 -13.70 7.67 -2.16
C PHE A 165 -12.28 8.24 -2.07
N ILE A 166 -11.58 7.93 -1.00
CA ILE A 166 -10.19 8.32 -0.76
C ILE A 166 -9.32 7.06 -0.85
N ASP A 167 -8.47 7.01 -1.85
CA ASP A 167 -7.52 5.91 -2.09
C ASP A 167 -6.07 6.36 -1.97
N ASN A 168 -5.61 6.56 -0.75
CA ASN A 168 -4.23 6.95 -0.48
C ASN A 168 -3.21 5.91 -0.97
N VAL A 169 -3.58 4.61 -0.99
CA VAL A 169 -2.68 3.54 -1.46
C VAL A 169 -2.54 3.60 -2.98
N GLY A 170 -3.64 3.76 -3.70
CA GLY A 170 -3.63 3.89 -5.15
C GLY A 170 -2.87 5.14 -5.62
N GLU A 171 -3.14 6.30 -4.99
CA GLU A 171 -2.43 7.55 -5.30
C GLU A 171 -0.93 7.44 -5.05
N LEU A 172 -0.54 6.89 -3.90
CA LEU A 172 0.88 6.70 -3.57
C LEU A 172 1.55 5.71 -4.53
N SER A 173 0.87 4.62 -4.86
CA SER A 173 1.36 3.62 -5.81
C SER A 173 1.53 4.18 -7.22
N ALA A 174 0.59 5.03 -7.66
CA ALA A 174 0.68 5.73 -8.94
C ALA A 174 1.86 6.70 -8.98
N LEU A 175 2.07 7.49 -7.92
CA LEU A 175 3.22 8.39 -7.78
C LEU A 175 4.54 7.63 -7.86
N PHE A 176 4.68 6.53 -7.11
CA PHE A 176 5.88 5.69 -7.18
C PHE A 176 6.06 5.05 -8.54
N GLY A 177 4.98 4.68 -9.22
CA GLY A 177 4.99 4.17 -10.59
C GLY A 177 5.54 5.19 -11.59
N ASP A 178 5.09 6.44 -11.52
CA ASP A 178 5.56 7.53 -12.38
C ASP A 178 7.03 7.89 -12.11
N ILE A 179 7.43 7.99 -10.84
CA ILE A 179 8.83 8.24 -10.46
C ILE A 179 9.72 7.10 -10.97
N ARG A 180 9.30 5.85 -10.81
CA ARG A 180 10.03 4.68 -11.31
C ARG A 180 10.21 4.72 -12.83
N ARG A 181 9.16 5.08 -13.57
CA ARG A 181 9.23 5.21 -15.03
C ARG A 181 10.18 6.32 -15.46
N GLN A 182 10.11 7.49 -14.81
CA GLN A 182 11.00 8.61 -15.08
C GLN A 182 12.45 8.28 -14.74
N ALA A 183 12.70 7.66 -13.58
CA ALA A 183 14.03 7.20 -13.19
C ALA A 183 14.58 6.14 -14.16
N GLY A 184 13.72 5.22 -14.65
CA GLY A 184 14.10 4.23 -15.66
C GLY A 184 14.59 4.87 -16.96
N TRP A 185 13.92 5.91 -17.45
CA TRP A 185 14.38 6.67 -18.63
C TRP A 185 15.70 7.38 -18.38
N LEU A 186 15.90 7.98 -17.20
CA LEU A 186 17.17 8.63 -16.85
C LEU A 186 18.33 7.62 -16.79
N ILE A 187 18.08 6.42 -16.27
CA ILE A 187 19.09 5.35 -16.26
C ILE A 187 19.40 4.89 -17.68
N LEU A 188 18.41 4.66 -18.52
CA LEU A 188 18.62 4.31 -19.92
C LEU A 188 19.44 5.39 -20.63
N ALA A 189 19.11 6.66 -20.42
CA ALA A 189 19.87 7.79 -20.97
C ALA A 189 21.33 7.79 -20.44
N SER A 190 21.56 7.47 -19.16
CA SER A 190 22.88 7.35 -18.56
C SER A 190 23.69 6.22 -19.20
N TYR A 191 23.08 5.05 -19.41
CA TYR A 191 23.74 3.94 -20.11
C TYR A 191 24.11 4.31 -21.55
N VAL A 192 23.23 4.99 -22.29
CA VAL A 192 23.50 5.48 -23.65
C VAL A 192 24.61 6.52 -23.64
N PHE A 193 24.55 7.48 -22.73
CA PHE A 193 25.55 8.55 -22.62
C PHE A 193 26.94 8.00 -22.28
N VAL A 194 27.06 7.14 -21.28
CA VAL A 194 28.30 6.47 -20.90
C VAL A 194 28.83 5.61 -22.05
N SER A 195 27.93 4.86 -22.71
CA SER A 195 28.32 4.06 -23.89
C SER A 195 28.90 4.93 -24.98
N LEU A 196 28.29 6.09 -25.27
CA LEU A 196 28.77 7.02 -26.30
C LEU A 196 30.17 7.55 -25.94
N LEU A 197 30.39 7.97 -24.68
CA LEU A 197 31.69 8.41 -24.21
C LEU A 197 32.78 7.33 -24.36
N LEU A 198 32.45 6.09 -24.00
CA LEU A 198 33.35 4.96 -24.10
C LEU A 198 33.64 4.59 -25.56
N LEU A 199 32.67 4.69 -26.45
CA LEU A 199 32.86 4.50 -27.90
C LEU A 199 33.79 5.56 -28.48
N VAL A 200 33.64 6.82 -28.09
CA VAL A 200 34.52 7.92 -28.54
C VAL A 200 35.93 7.71 -28.01
N ARG A 201 36.08 7.28 -26.74
CA ARG A 201 37.41 7.12 -26.08
C ARG A 201 38.18 5.87 -26.53
N TYR A 202 37.49 4.73 -26.69
CA TYR A 202 38.08 3.41 -26.91
C TYR A 202 37.78 2.81 -28.29
N GLY A 203 37.00 3.53 -29.12
CA GLY A 203 36.51 3.01 -30.37
C GLY A 203 35.39 1.97 -30.20
N LEU A 204 34.81 1.52 -31.32
CA LEU A 204 33.65 0.66 -31.27
C LEU A 204 33.86 -0.68 -30.51
N ARG A 205 34.96 -1.38 -30.83
CA ARG A 205 35.25 -2.67 -30.18
C ARG A 205 35.62 -2.51 -28.70
N GLY A 206 36.38 -1.46 -28.39
CA GLY A 206 36.84 -1.19 -27.03
C GLY A 206 35.70 -0.71 -26.10
N GLY A 207 34.91 0.24 -26.58
CA GLY A 207 33.77 0.74 -25.83
C GLY A 207 32.74 -0.33 -25.55
N LEU A 208 32.42 -1.17 -26.56
CA LEU A 208 31.49 -2.31 -26.35
C LEU A 208 32.05 -3.31 -25.33
N ALA A 209 33.33 -3.65 -25.38
CA ALA A 209 33.96 -4.56 -24.42
C ALA A 209 33.82 -4.05 -22.96
N VAL A 210 33.99 -2.75 -22.73
CA VAL A 210 33.81 -2.14 -21.39
C VAL A 210 32.34 -2.19 -20.95
N MET A 211 31.37 -2.02 -21.86
CA MET A 211 29.96 -1.98 -21.55
C MET A 211 29.33 -3.36 -21.33
N ILE A 212 29.96 -4.45 -21.77
CA ILE A 212 29.38 -5.81 -21.59
C ILE A 212 29.15 -6.11 -20.09
N ALA A 213 30.15 -5.87 -19.25
CA ALA A 213 30.06 -6.20 -17.83
C ALA A 213 28.89 -5.48 -17.11
N PRO A 214 28.74 -4.15 -17.16
CA PRO A 214 27.65 -3.46 -16.50
C PRO A 214 26.27 -3.79 -17.09
N ILE A 215 26.16 -4.01 -18.41
CA ILE A 215 24.88 -4.38 -19.03
C ILE A 215 24.44 -5.78 -18.59
N VAL A 216 25.35 -6.75 -18.66
CA VAL A 216 25.04 -8.12 -18.22
C VAL A 216 24.76 -8.16 -16.71
N ALA A 217 25.51 -7.40 -15.92
CA ALA A 217 25.31 -7.30 -14.48
C ALA A 217 23.90 -6.73 -14.14
N ALA A 218 23.50 -5.65 -14.80
CA ALA A 218 22.18 -5.05 -14.60
C ALA A 218 21.05 -5.99 -15.02
N THR A 219 21.14 -6.60 -16.20
CA THR A 219 20.12 -7.54 -16.69
C THR A 219 20.05 -8.80 -15.85
N THR A 220 21.17 -9.33 -15.38
CA THR A 220 21.21 -10.51 -14.52
C THR A 220 20.60 -10.21 -13.14
N SER A 221 20.96 -9.08 -12.52
CA SER A 221 20.47 -8.72 -11.20
C SER A 221 18.94 -8.51 -11.19
N LEU A 222 18.39 -7.84 -12.20
CA LEU A 222 16.94 -7.65 -12.34
C LEU A 222 16.24 -8.94 -12.76
N GLY A 223 16.85 -9.74 -13.64
CA GLY A 223 16.32 -11.01 -14.10
C GLY A 223 16.20 -12.04 -12.97
N VAL A 224 17.22 -12.16 -12.13
CA VAL A 224 17.19 -13.07 -10.96
C VAL A 224 16.09 -12.66 -9.99
N GLN A 225 15.93 -11.38 -9.69
CA GLN A 225 14.86 -10.90 -8.80
C GLN A 225 13.47 -11.17 -9.39
N GLY A 226 13.29 -10.95 -10.69
CA GLY A 226 12.05 -11.31 -11.38
C GLY A 226 11.73 -12.81 -11.34
N LEU A 227 12.75 -13.69 -11.43
CA LEU A 227 12.58 -15.15 -11.32
C LEU A 227 12.22 -15.59 -9.88
N ILE A 228 12.73 -14.91 -8.87
CA ILE A 228 12.41 -15.20 -7.46
C ILE A 228 11.00 -14.65 -7.10
N GLY A 229 10.40 -13.79 -7.95
CA GLY A 229 9.10 -13.20 -7.71
C GLY A 229 9.16 -11.93 -6.85
N GLU A 230 10.36 -11.35 -6.66
CA GLU A 230 10.52 -10.08 -5.96
C GLU A 230 10.01 -8.91 -6.81
N PRO A 231 9.14 -8.03 -6.24
CA PRO A 231 8.60 -6.91 -6.99
C PRO A 231 9.69 -5.86 -7.28
N LEU A 232 9.84 -5.51 -8.55
CA LEU A 232 10.77 -4.45 -8.94
C LEU A 232 10.29 -3.09 -8.45
N SER A 233 11.03 -2.50 -7.54
CA SER A 233 10.77 -1.21 -6.91
C SER A 233 11.63 -0.09 -7.49
N LEU A 234 11.37 1.16 -7.10
CA LEU A 234 12.23 2.29 -7.40
C LEU A 234 13.68 2.07 -6.92
N PHE A 235 13.85 1.36 -5.81
CA PHE A 235 15.16 1.10 -5.22
C PHE A 235 16.03 0.17 -6.08
N ASN A 236 15.43 -0.78 -6.79
CA ASN A 236 16.14 -1.59 -7.78
C ASN A 236 16.65 -0.73 -8.93
N VAL A 237 15.83 0.23 -9.39
CA VAL A 237 16.20 1.16 -10.46
C VAL A 237 17.41 2.03 -10.06
N LEU A 238 17.40 2.56 -8.84
CA LEU A 238 18.54 3.32 -8.30
C LEU A 238 19.81 2.47 -8.12
N ALA A 239 19.65 1.21 -7.68
CA ALA A 239 20.76 0.29 -7.54
C ALA A 239 21.42 -0.05 -8.89
N VAL A 240 20.65 -0.18 -9.97
CA VAL A 240 21.18 -0.41 -11.33
C VAL A 240 22.09 0.74 -11.81
N LEU A 241 21.81 1.98 -11.40
CA LEU A 241 22.71 3.11 -11.69
C LEU A 241 24.07 2.94 -11.01
N LEU A 242 24.11 2.46 -9.78
CA LEU A 242 25.36 2.15 -9.08
C LEU A 242 26.09 0.97 -9.73
N VAL A 243 25.36 -0.06 -10.16
CA VAL A 243 25.94 -1.20 -10.90
C VAL A 243 26.59 -0.73 -12.21
N LEU A 244 25.98 0.25 -12.92
CA LEU A 244 26.60 0.87 -14.08
C LEU A 244 27.96 1.52 -13.71
N GLY A 245 27.95 2.38 -12.68
CA GLY A 245 29.15 3.09 -12.26
C GLY A 245 30.29 2.13 -11.91
N PHE A 246 30.07 1.22 -10.97
CA PHE A 246 31.09 0.25 -10.56
C PHE A 246 31.52 -0.70 -11.68
N GLY A 247 30.55 -1.15 -12.50
CA GLY A 247 30.85 -2.06 -13.61
C GLY A 247 31.68 -1.41 -14.69
N VAL A 248 31.47 -0.13 -14.99
CA VAL A 248 32.27 0.65 -15.91
C VAL A 248 33.69 0.87 -15.33
N ASP A 249 33.79 1.27 -14.06
CA ASP A 249 35.08 1.50 -13.39
C ASP A 249 35.93 0.24 -13.39
N TYR A 250 35.40 -0.90 -13.01
CA TYR A 250 36.14 -2.16 -13.03
C TYR A 250 36.58 -2.53 -14.46
N SER A 251 35.73 -2.37 -15.44
CA SER A 251 36.04 -2.68 -16.83
C SER A 251 37.09 -1.75 -17.42
N ILE A 252 37.05 -0.45 -17.08
CA ILE A 252 38.11 0.52 -17.52
C ILE A 252 39.43 0.15 -16.89
N PHE A 253 39.47 -0.15 -15.59
CA PHE A 253 40.71 -0.54 -14.92
C PHE A 253 41.35 -1.76 -15.60
N PHE A 254 40.63 -2.82 -15.87
CA PHE A 254 41.17 -3.98 -16.57
C PHE A 254 41.57 -3.68 -18.00
N ARG A 255 40.89 -2.78 -18.67
CA ARG A 255 41.21 -2.38 -20.02
C ARG A 255 42.51 -1.55 -20.10
N GLU A 256 42.75 -0.65 -19.14
CA GLU A 256 43.91 0.22 -19.16
C GLU A 256 45.18 -0.48 -18.63
N THR A 257 45.07 -1.27 -17.56
CA THR A 257 46.20 -1.94 -16.91
C THR A 257 46.48 -3.34 -17.41
N GLY A 258 45.57 -3.93 -18.17
CA GLY A 258 45.65 -5.33 -18.59
C GLY A 258 45.30 -6.31 -17.47
N THR A 259 45.10 -7.57 -17.84
CA THR A 259 44.76 -8.66 -16.90
C THR A 259 45.98 -9.25 -16.18
N ASP A 260 47.17 -8.96 -16.65
CA ASP A 260 48.42 -9.59 -16.19
C ASP A 260 49.04 -8.88 -14.97
N ASN A 261 48.41 -7.78 -14.52
CA ASN A 261 48.92 -7.01 -13.37
C ASN A 261 48.21 -7.46 -12.06
N PRO A 262 48.87 -8.28 -11.21
CA PRO A 262 48.29 -8.82 -10.01
C PRO A 262 47.89 -7.73 -8.99
N SER A 263 48.58 -6.60 -8.97
CA SER A 263 48.24 -5.49 -8.05
C SER A 263 46.90 -4.84 -8.39
N THR A 264 46.58 -4.71 -9.69
CA THR A 264 45.28 -4.21 -10.16
C THR A 264 44.15 -5.16 -9.78
N LEU A 265 44.37 -6.46 -9.99
CA LEU A 265 43.36 -7.48 -9.64
C LEU A 265 43.05 -7.46 -8.14
N VAL A 266 44.08 -7.40 -7.29
CA VAL A 266 43.94 -7.30 -5.84
C VAL A 266 43.20 -6.02 -5.43
N ALA A 267 43.55 -4.87 -6.04
CA ALA A 267 42.93 -3.59 -5.74
C ALA A 267 41.42 -3.60 -6.09
N ILE A 268 41.06 -4.13 -7.27
CA ILE A 268 39.65 -4.21 -7.70
C ILE A 268 38.91 -5.25 -6.83
N ALA A 269 39.51 -6.39 -6.52
CA ALA A 269 38.90 -7.39 -5.64
C ALA A 269 38.64 -6.83 -4.24
N LEU A 270 39.59 -6.10 -3.66
CA LEU A 270 39.41 -5.47 -2.35
C LEU A 270 38.31 -4.40 -2.38
N SER A 271 38.32 -3.55 -3.42
CA SER A 271 37.23 -2.58 -3.64
C SER A 271 35.86 -3.26 -3.76
N THR A 272 35.78 -4.34 -4.54
CA THR A 272 34.54 -5.10 -4.70
C THR A 272 34.08 -5.69 -3.37
N ILE A 273 34.95 -6.34 -2.61
CA ILE A 273 34.64 -6.91 -1.30
C ILE A 273 34.14 -5.80 -0.36
N THR A 274 34.83 -4.66 -0.30
CA THR A 274 34.40 -3.54 0.56
C THR A 274 33.02 -3.03 0.16
N THR A 275 32.73 -2.90 -1.14
CA THR A 275 31.45 -2.45 -1.65
C THR A 275 30.34 -3.48 -1.37
N LEU A 276 30.64 -4.79 -1.55
CA LEU A 276 29.69 -5.85 -1.22
C LEU A 276 29.41 -5.93 0.29
N LEU A 277 30.39 -5.69 1.14
CA LEU A 277 30.18 -5.59 2.58
C LEU A 277 29.37 -4.35 2.96
N ALA A 278 29.64 -3.21 2.35
CA ALA A 278 28.94 -1.95 2.66
C ALA A 278 27.46 -1.98 2.22
N PHE A 279 27.20 -2.42 1.00
CA PHE A 279 25.86 -2.36 0.39
C PHE A 279 25.17 -3.71 0.29
N GLY A 280 25.93 -4.80 0.09
CA GLY A 280 25.38 -6.14 -0.04
C GLY A 280 24.74 -6.65 1.26
N LEU A 281 25.23 -6.21 2.43
CA LEU A 281 24.60 -6.53 3.73
C LEU A 281 23.18 -5.95 3.84
N LEU A 282 22.83 -4.92 3.09
CA LEU A 282 21.47 -4.39 3.02
C LEU A 282 20.46 -5.42 2.46
N ALA A 283 20.96 -6.41 1.70
CA ALA A 283 20.12 -7.53 1.26
C ALA A 283 19.59 -8.40 2.41
N LEU A 284 20.13 -8.28 3.62
CA LEU A 284 19.64 -8.97 4.81
C LEU A 284 18.62 -8.15 5.60
N SER A 285 18.28 -6.96 5.13
CA SER A 285 17.31 -6.07 5.80
C SER A 285 15.90 -6.65 5.76
N SER A 286 15.16 -6.48 6.85
CA SER A 286 13.71 -6.77 6.91
C SER A 286 12.85 -5.72 6.19
N THR A 287 13.41 -4.55 5.88
CA THR A 287 12.73 -3.49 5.12
C THR A 287 12.81 -3.81 3.63
N MET A 288 11.66 -4.05 2.99
CA MET A 288 11.55 -4.47 1.58
C MET A 288 12.35 -3.56 0.62
N ALA A 289 12.28 -2.25 0.80
CA ALA A 289 13.00 -1.28 -0.04
C ALA A 289 14.52 -1.42 0.07
N VAL A 290 15.03 -1.57 1.29
CA VAL A 290 16.47 -1.72 1.60
C VAL A 290 16.98 -3.09 1.14
N HIS A 291 16.17 -4.13 1.35
CA HIS A 291 16.45 -5.49 0.85
C HIS A 291 16.60 -5.51 -0.67
N ALA A 292 15.61 -4.97 -1.40
CA ALA A 292 15.61 -4.91 -2.86
C ALA A 292 16.82 -4.16 -3.42
N PHE A 293 17.18 -3.03 -2.82
CA PHE A 293 18.37 -2.25 -3.16
C PHE A 293 19.66 -3.07 -2.93
N GLY A 294 19.81 -3.64 -1.74
CA GLY A 294 20.98 -4.44 -1.37
C GLY A 294 21.16 -5.67 -2.25
N LEU A 295 20.07 -6.39 -2.53
CA LEU A 295 20.09 -7.58 -3.38
C LEU A 295 20.48 -7.24 -4.82
N THR A 296 19.97 -6.13 -5.37
CA THR A 296 20.37 -5.66 -6.71
C THR A 296 21.86 -5.35 -6.78
N ILE A 297 22.39 -4.66 -5.76
CA ILE A 297 23.82 -4.33 -5.70
C ILE A 297 24.67 -5.59 -5.52
N LEU A 298 24.28 -6.49 -4.61
CA LEU A 298 25.01 -7.73 -4.36
C LEU A 298 25.18 -8.54 -5.65
N LEU A 299 24.09 -8.79 -6.35
CA LEU A 299 24.09 -9.54 -7.60
C LEU A 299 24.79 -8.76 -8.72
N GLY A 300 24.45 -7.48 -8.89
CA GLY A 300 24.95 -6.65 -9.97
C GLY A 300 26.46 -6.43 -9.87
N ILE A 301 27.00 -6.01 -8.72
CA ILE A 301 28.44 -5.77 -8.55
C ILE A 301 29.21 -7.09 -8.58
N GLY A 302 28.67 -8.18 -8.02
CA GLY A 302 29.30 -9.50 -8.12
C GLY A 302 29.49 -9.96 -9.57
N VAL A 303 28.43 -9.85 -10.40
CA VAL A 303 28.49 -10.18 -11.82
C VAL A 303 29.39 -9.21 -12.59
N ALA A 304 29.31 -7.90 -12.31
CA ALA A 304 30.19 -6.91 -12.95
C ALA A 304 31.67 -7.19 -12.69
N PHE A 305 32.02 -7.53 -11.46
CA PHE A 305 33.41 -7.90 -11.10
C PHE A 305 33.88 -9.15 -11.87
N LEU A 306 33.06 -10.20 -11.93
CA LEU A 306 33.39 -11.45 -12.61
C LEU A 306 33.58 -11.26 -14.12
N LEU A 307 32.84 -10.33 -14.73
CA LEU A 307 32.89 -10.09 -16.18
C LEU A 307 33.87 -8.96 -16.58
N SER A 308 34.26 -8.10 -15.66
CA SER A 308 35.16 -6.96 -15.95
C SER A 308 36.51 -7.33 -16.60
N PRO A 309 37.15 -8.50 -16.33
CA PRO A 309 38.36 -8.91 -17.02
C PRO A 309 38.23 -9.07 -18.53
N LEU A 310 36.99 -9.34 -19.02
CA LEU A 310 36.73 -9.47 -20.45
C LEU A 310 37.01 -8.15 -21.22
N ALA A 311 36.92 -7.02 -20.56
CA ALA A 311 37.26 -5.72 -21.15
C ALA A 311 38.76 -5.56 -21.45
N GLY A 312 39.62 -6.26 -20.70
CA GLY A 312 41.07 -6.29 -20.90
C GLY A 312 41.54 -7.35 -21.93
N ALA A 313 40.80 -8.43 -22.11
CA ALA A 313 41.19 -9.56 -22.97
C ALA A 313 41.29 -9.21 -24.48
N GLY A 314 40.72 -8.08 -24.92
CA GLY A 314 40.75 -7.62 -26.33
C GLY A 314 41.96 -6.75 -26.72
N LYS A 315 42.88 -6.53 -25.81
CA LYS A 315 44.09 -5.76 -26.10
C LYS A 315 45.15 -6.69 -26.70
N THR A 316 45.10 -6.90 -28.02
CA THR A 316 46.20 -7.58 -28.71
C THR A 316 47.46 -6.74 -28.62
N SER A 317 48.63 -7.38 -28.49
CA SER A 317 49.97 -6.80 -28.27
C SER A 317 50.46 -5.83 -29.35
N GLY A 318 49.63 -5.25 -30.16
CA GLY A 318 49.94 -4.34 -31.25
C GLY A 318 49.67 -2.85 -31.02
N ASP A 319 49.02 -2.46 -29.90
CA ASP A 319 48.53 -1.06 -29.71
C ASP A 319 49.41 -0.23 -28.75
N THR A 320 50.69 -0.63 -28.56
CA THR A 320 51.62 0.06 -27.67
C THR A 320 52.57 1.04 -28.44
N SER A 321 52.18 1.48 -29.64
CA SER A 321 52.98 2.45 -30.39
C SER A 321 52.12 3.44 -31.12
N ALA A 322 51.59 4.48 -30.43
CA ALA A 322 51.28 5.78 -30.99
C ALA A 322 51.23 6.81 -29.84
#